data_b91dd4aee550ad4801ef80ab312f61bb
#
_entry.id   b91dd4aee550ad4801ef80ab312f61bb
#
_cell.length_a   1.000
_cell.length_b   1.000
_cell.length_c   1.000
_cell.angle_alpha   90.00
_cell.angle_beta   90.00
_cell.angle_gamma   90.00
#
_symmetry.space_group_name_H-M   'P 1'
#
loop_
_entity.id
_entity.type
_entity.pdbx_description
1 polymer ?
#
loop_
_entity_poly.entity_id
_entity_poly.type
_entity_poly.pdbx_seq_one_letter_code
_entity_poly.pdbx_strand_id
1 'polypeptide(L)'
;MSKQFSIYLVCGAVLAAMAASLWIWLVASTGSDAARMSHRITRHFGVESPAFARQLGLLLGPSFVDGNEVKLLRNGDQIFPPMLAAIESAKVSVTFETYIYWSGDVGKQFADALANCARRGVKVHVLLDWVGSAKMEQSLLDAMTNAGVEIRRFHRPHWSNIDRMNNRTHRKLLVVDGRVGFTGGVGIAQLWTGHAQDPEHWRDSHFQLTGPAVAQMQATFMEN
;
A
#
# COMPACT_ATOMS: atom_id res chain seq x y z
N MET A 1 -22.57 -43.46 35.98
CA MET A 1 -21.95 -42.18 35.54
C MET A 1 -23.06 -41.16 35.43
N SER A 2 -22.97 -40.04 36.14
CA SER A 2 -24.04 -39.05 36.15
C SER A 2 -24.13 -38.33 34.80
N LYS A 3 -25.34 -37.95 34.35
CA LYS A 3 -25.56 -37.18 33.11
C LYS A 3 -24.70 -35.92 33.04
N GLN A 4 -24.41 -35.30 34.18
CA GLN A 4 -23.51 -34.15 34.29
C GLN A 4 -22.07 -34.48 33.91
N PHE A 5 -21.53 -35.63 34.31
CA PHE A 5 -20.17 -36.04 33.92
C PHE A 5 -20.04 -36.24 32.42
N SER A 6 -21.04 -36.82 31.76
CA SER A 6 -21.07 -36.98 30.31
C SER A 6 -21.11 -35.62 29.57
N ILE A 7 -21.85 -34.65 30.12
CA ILE A 7 -21.93 -33.30 29.54
C ILE A 7 -20.55 -32.61 29.63
N TYR A 8 -19.88 -32.66 30.77
CA TYR A 8 -18.54 -32.06 30.89
C TYR A 8 -17.51 -32.70 29.96
N LEU A 9 -17.58 -34.02 29.76
CA LEU A 9 -16.71 -34.75 28.86
C LEU A 9 -16.92 -34.32 27.39
N VAL A 10 -18.17 -34.18 26.98
CA VAL A 10 -18.52 -33.69 25.61
C VAL A 10 -18.10 -32.23 25.42
N CYS A 11 -18.38 -31.37 26.39
CA CYS A 11 -17.96 -29.96 26.32
C CYS A 11 -16.41 -29.82 26.24
N GLY A 12 -15.68 -30.61 27.03
CA GLY A 12 -14.22 -30.66 27.03
C GLY A 12 -13.67 -31.12 25.66
N ALA A 13 -14.26 -32.16 25.08
CA ALA A 13 -13.87 -32.67 23.78
C ALA A 13 -14.13 -31.63 22.65
N VAL A 14 -15.27 -30.93 22.68
CA VAL A 14 -15.59 -29.85 21.73
C VAL A 14 -14.62 -28.71 21.86
N LEU A 15 -14.31 -28.26 23.09
CA LEU A 15 -13.33 -27.18 23.29
C LEU A 15 -11.92 -27.57 22.81
N ALA A 16 -11.50 -28.81 23.08
CA ALA A 16 -10.20 -29.31 22.57
C ALA A 16 -10.16 -29.38 21.05
N ALA A 17 -11.24 -29.84 20.40
CA ALA A 17 -11.35 -29.88 18.96
C ALA A 17 -11.31 -28.44 18.33
N MET A 18 -12.01 -27.50 18.95
CA MET A 18 -11.97 -26.10 18.54
C MET A 18 -10.57 -25.48 18.69
N ALA A 19 -9.89 -25.73 19.79
CA ALA A 19 -8.52 -25.27 20.03
C ALA A 19 -7.53 -25.88 19.02
N ALA A 20 -7.64 -27.18 18.74
CA ALA A 20 -6.83 -27.86 17.73
C ALA A 20 -7.10 -27.32 16.33
N SER A 21 -8.36 -27.08 15.97
CA SER A 21 -8.73 -26.49 14.67
C SER A 21 -8.20 -25.07 14.53
N LEU A 22 -8.28 -24.25 15.58
CA LEU A 22 -7.72 -22.91 15.62
C LEU A 22 -6.19 -22.94 15.48
N TRP A 23 -5.53 -23.87 16.16
CA TRP A 23 -4.09 -24.05 16.06
C TRP A 23 -3.65 -24.46 14.65
N ILE A 24 -4.33 -25.44 14.06
CA ILE A 24 -4.06 -25.88 12.68
C ILE A 24 -4.27 -24.71 11.70
N TRP A 25 -5.34 -23.94 11.87
CA TRP A 25 -5.62 -22.77 11.06
C TRP A 25 -4.54 -21.68 11.22
N LEU A 26 -4.10 -21.41 12.45
CA LEU A 26 -3.01 -20.46 12.74
C LEU A 26 -1.70 -20.88 12.06
N VAL A 27 -1.32 -22.16 12.21
CA VAL A 27 -0.10 -22.70 11.59
C VAL A 27 -0.21 -22.70 10.07
N ALA A 28 -1.37 -23.06 9.52
CA ALA A 28 -1.61 -23.02 8.07
C ALA A 28 -1.61 -21.59 7.52
N SER A 29 -2.12 -20.62 8.28
CA SER A 29 -2.14 -19.20 7.88
C SER A 29 -0.78 -18.50 8.04
N THR A 30 0.09 -19.01 8.93
CA THR A 30 1.48 -18.54 9.10
C THR A 30 2.47 -19.31 8.26
N GLY A 31 2.04 -20.45 7.66
CA GLY A 31 2.82 -21.20 6.68
C GLY A 31 3.15 -20.32 5.49
N SER A 32 4.30 -19.66 5.58
CA SER A 32 4.77 -18.68 4.64
C SER A 32 4.96 -19.30 3.25
N ASP A 33 4.58 -18.57 2.22
CA ASP A 33 5.01 -18.80 0.84
C ASP A 33 6.56 -18.79 0.67
N ALA A 34 7.29 -18.49 1.73
CA ALA A 34 8.76 -18.57 1.79
C ALA A 34 9.32 -19.94 1.37
N ALA A 35 8.59 -21.03 1.60
CA ALA A 35 8.99 -22.35 1.14
C ALA A 35 8.90 -22.49 -0.40
N ARG A 36 8.14 -21.65 -1.09
CA ARG A 36 8.01 -21.68 -2.56
C ARG A 36 9.09 -20.88 -3.28
N MET A 37 9.82 -20.02 -2.59
CA MET A 37 10.91 -19.21 -3.17
C MET A 37 12.29 -19.83 -3.05
N SER A 38 12.42 -21.14 -2.88
CA SER A 38 13.72 -21.82 -2.80
C SER A 38 14.40 -22.06 -4.16
N HIS A 39 13.97 -21.42 -5.24
CA HIS A 39 14.73 -21.44 -6.48
C HIS A 39 16.01 -20.63 -6.34
N ARG A 40 17.13 -21.32 -6.06
CA ARG A 40 18.46 -20.73 -6.16
C ARG A 40 18.70 -20.37 -7.63
N ILE A 41 18.62 -19.08 -7.94
CA ILE A 41 19.10 -18.56 -9.21
C ILE A 41 20.62 -18.68 -9.17
N THR A 42 21.17 -19.64 -9.90
CA THR A 42 22.62 -19.74 -10.06
C THR A 42 23.09 -18.53 -10.85
N ARG A 43 23.89 -17.67 -10.22
CA ARG A 43 24.46 -16.50 -10.89
C ARG A 43 25.48 -16.95 -11.92
N HIS A 44 25.18 -16.77 -13.19
CA HIS A 44 26.11 -17.06 -14.29
C HIS A 44 26.92 -15.83 -14.74
N PHE A 45 26.59 -14.63 -14.22
CA PHE A 45 27.23 -13.35 -14.57
C PHE A 45 27.09 -12.34 -13.45
N GLY A 46 28.02 -11.37 -13.41
CA GLY A 46 27.99 -10.28 -12.43
C GLY A 46 26.94 -9.22 -12.76
N VAL A 47 26.66 -8.35 -11.77
CA VAL A 47 25.69 -7.25 -11.90
C VAL A 47 26.06 -6.24 -12.99
N GLU A 48 27.35 -6.14 -13.31
CA GLU A 48 27.88 -5.26 -14.36
C GLU A 48 27.63 -5.81 -15.78
N SER A 49 27.21 -7.06 -15.90
CA SER A 49 26.99 -7.67 -17.21
C SER A 49 25.67 -7.16 -17.83
N PRO A 50 25.66 -6.82 -19.13
CA PRO A 50 24.42 -6.52 -19.84
C PRO A 50 23.40 -7.67 -19.79
N ALA A 51 23.86 -8.91 -19.58
CA ALA A 51 22.99 -10.06 -19.39
C ALA A 51 22.19 -9.99 -18.08
N PHE A 52 22.75 -9.36 -17.03
CA PHE A 52 22.06 -9.17 -15.75
C PHE A 52 20.79 -8.33 -15.92
N ALA A 53 20.90 -7.16 -16.54
CA ALA A 53 19.77 -6.28 -16.77
C ALA A 53 18.68 -6.96 -17.62
N ARG A 54 19.08 -7.69 -18.69
CA ARG A 54 18.13 -8.44 -19.53
C ARG A 54 17.40 -9.54 -18.75
N GLN A 55 18.13 -10.34 -17.96
CA GLN A 55 17.51 -11.40 -17.15
C GLN A 55 16.60 -10.85 -16.07
N LEU A 56 17.04 -9.78 -15.39
CA LEU A 56 16.24 -9.16 -14.36
C LEU A 56 14.93 -8.56 -14.93
N GLY A 57 15.00 -7.93 -16.10
CA GLY A 57 13.81 -7.45 -16.80
C GLY A 57 12.85 -8.59 -17.17
N LEU A 58 13.35 -9.74 -17.62
CA LEU A 58 12.52 -10.91 -17.91
C LEU A 58 11.87 -11.51 -16.65
N LEU A 59 12.56 -11.47 -15.50
CA LEU A 59 12.05 -12.00 -14.23
C LEU A 59 11.04 -11.07 -13.56
N LEU A 60 11.26 -9.76 -13.64
CA LEU A 60 10.42 -8.75 -12.97
C LEU A 60 9.26 -8.27 -13.86
N GLY A 61 9.26 -8.61 -15.14
CA GLY A 61 8.26 -8.21 -16.12
C GLY A 61 8.60 -6.90 -16.83
N PRO A 62 8.73 -5.72 -16.15
CA PRO A 62 9.10 -4.49 -16.82
C PRO A 62 10.58 -4.46 -17.20
N SER A 63 10.89 -4.08 -18.43
CA SER A 63 12.26 -3.86 -18.89
C SER A 63 12.87 -2.63 -18.22
N PHE A 64 14.19 -2.64 -18.07
CA PHE A 64 14.92 -1.42 -17.71
C PHE A 64 14.77 -0.39 -18.84
N VAL A 65 14.45 0.83 -18.46
CA VAL A 65 14.28 1.94 -19.40
C VAL A 65 15.14 3.13 -18.95
N ASP A 66 15.82 3.74 -19.89
CA ASP A 66 16.63 4.94 -19.66
C ASP A 66 15.78 6.22 -19.71
N GLY A 67 16.40 7.34 -19.37
CA GLY A 67 15.75 8.66 -19.43
C GLY A 67 14.87 8.98 -18.24
N ASN A 68 15.11 8.32 -17.11
CA ASN A 68 14.42 8.63 -15.85
C ASN A 68 15.25 9.60 -15.01
N GLU A 69 14.56 10.47 -14.29
CA GLU A 69 15.12 11.28 -13.22
C GLU A 69 14.52 10.84 -11.90
N VAL A 70 15.37 10.67 -10.88
CA VAL A 70 14.97 10.25 -9.52
C VAL A 70 15.48 11.28 -8.54
N LYS A 71 14.56 11.92 -7.80
CA LYS A 71 14.86 12.85 -6.73
C LYS A 71 14.56 12.21 -5.38
N LEU A 72 15.56 12.13 -4.49
CA LEU A 72 15.37 11.71 -3.11
C LEU A 72 14.73 12.85 -2.30
N LEU A 73 13.66 12.52 -1.58
CA LEU A 73 12.96 13.39 -0.64
C LEU A 73 13.08 12.76 0.76
N ARG A 74 13.43 13.55 1.75
CA ARG A 74 13.62 13.08 3.14
C ARG A 74 12.64 13.75 4.07
N ASN A 75 11.98 12.94 4.90
CA ASN A 75 11.03 13.38 5.91
C ASN A 75 9.86 14.21 5.34
N GLY A 76 8.84 14.44 6.16
CA GLY A 76 7.60 15.08 5.71
C GLY A 76 7.77 16.44 5.07
N ASP A 77 8.70 17.25 5.61
CA ASP A 77 8.98 18.61 5.12
C ASP A 77 9.42 18.64 3.65
N GLN A 78 10.11 17.60 3.19
CA GLN A 78 10.52 17.49 1.79
C GLN A 78 9.59 16.62 0.95
N ILE A 79 8.78 15.75 1.58
CA ILE A 79 7.96 14.75 0.88
C ILE A 79 6.57 15.29 0.57
N PHE A 80 5.85 15.79 1.57
CA PHE A 80 4.45 16.17 1.39
C PHE A 80 4.24 17.40 0.49
N PRO A 81 5.02 18.47 0.57
CA PRO A 81 4.81 19.64 -0.28
C PRO A 81 4.88 19.33 -1.79
N PRO A 82 5.89 18.62 -2.33
CA PRO A 82 5.92 18.30 -3.76
C PRO A 82 4.83 17.30 -4.17
N MET A 83 4.40 16.37 -3.29
CA MET A 83 3.26 15.50 -3.58
C MET A 83 1.96 16.30 -3.71
N LEU A 84 1.69 17.20 -2.78
CA LEU A 84 0.50 18.07 -2.81
C LEU A 84 0.52 18.99 -4.04
N ALA A 85 1.67 19.63 -4.31
CA ALA A 85 1.83 20.49 -5.49
C ALA A 85 1.60 19.72 -6.80
N ALA A 86 2.06 18.47 -6.90
CA ALA A 86 1.80 17.62 -8.05
C ALA A 86 0.30 17.33 -8.22
N ILE A 87 -0.42 16.96 -7.13
CA ILE A 87 -1.87 16.74 -7.16
C ILE A 87 -2.60 18.03 -7.59
N GLU A 88 -2.24 19.16 -7.00
CA GLU A 88 -2.87 20.46 -7.33
C GLU A 88 -2.65 20.88 -8.78
N SER A 89 -1.50 20.54 -9.37
CA SER A 89 -1.17 20.86 -10.77
C SER A 89 -1.75 19.90 -11.80
N ALA A 90 -2.32 18.76 -11.37
CA ALA A 90 -2.86 17.72 -12.24
C ALA A 90 -3.89 18.25 -13.25
N LYS A 91 -3.81 17.73 -14.49
CA LYS A 91 -4.67 18.11 -15.61
C LYS A 91 -5.51 16.95 -16.15
N VAL A 92 -5.05 15.72 -16.03
CA VAL A 92 -5.64 14.53 -16.65
C VAL A 92 -6.06 13.53 -15.62
N SER A 93 -5.12 13.04 -14.79
CA SER A 93 -5.38 11.97 -13.85
C SER A 93 -4.47 11.99 -12.64
N VAL A 94 -4.99 11.50 -11.53
CA VAL A 94 -4.25 11.19 -10.31
C VAL A 94 -4.60 9.76 -9.90
N THR A 95 -3.61 8.91 -9.70
CA THR A 95 -3.76 7.61 -9.07
C THR A 95 -2.95 7.58 -7.79
N PHE A 96 -3.59 7.23 -6.69
CA PHE A 96 -2.98 7.28 -5.37
C PHE A 96 -3.27 6.00 -4.59
N GLU A 97 -2.23 5.28 -4.21
CA GLU A 97 -2.29 4.07 -3.40
C GLU A 97 -1.46 4.26 -2.13
N THR A 98 -2.05 3.99 -0.98
CA THR A 98 -1.32 4.05 0.28
C THR A 98 -1.82 3.02 1.29
N TYR A 99 -0.89 2.49 2.10
CA TYR A 99 -1.22 1.62 3.21
C TYR A 99 -1.85 2.41 4.36
N ILE A 100 -1.14 3.41 4.87
CA ILE A 100 -1.63 4.27 5.96
C ILE A 100 -2.19 5.55 5.40
N TYR A 101 -3.45 5.83 5.77
CA TYR A 101 -4.08 7.12 5.61
C TYR A 101 -4.92 7.41 6.86
N TRP A 102 -4.44 8.31 7.71
CA TRP A 102 -5.10 8.70 8.94
C TRP A 102 -5.60 10.14 8.86
N SER A 103 -6.63 10.44 9.64
CA SER A 103 -7.07 11.82 9.86
C SER A 103 -6.01 12.62 10.59
N GLY A 104 -6.16 13.94 10.59
CA GLY A 104 -5.20 14.92 11.06
C GLY A 104 -4.91 15.92 9.94
N ASP A 105 -4.06 16.91 10.22
CA ASP A 105 -3.83 18.03 9.29
C ASP A 105 -3.31 17.58 7.93
N VAL A 106 -2.31 16.70 7.90
CA VAL A 106 -1.77 16.19 6.62
C VAL A 106 -2.81 15.34 5.88
N GLY A 107 -3.59 14.50 6.60
CA GLY A 107 -4.67 13.72 6.00
C GLY A 107 -5.73 14.62 5.37
N LYS A 108 -6.10 15.69 6.07
CA LYS A 108 -7.05 16.68 5.55
C LYS A 108 -6.51 17.42 4.32
N GLN A 109 -5.23 17.84 4.33
CA GLN A 109 -4.60 18.51 3.19
C GLN A 109 -4.62 17.64 1.94
N PHE A 110 -4.28 16.36 2.05
CA PHE A 110 -4.35 15.42 0.93
C PHE A 110 -5.79 15.20 0.46
N ALA A 111 -6.75 15.03 1.37
CA ALA A 111 -8.16 14.87 1.02
C ALA A 111 -8.70 16.10 0.29
N ASP A 112 -8.40 17.30 0.77
CA ASP A 112 -8.80 18.56 0.14
C ASP A 112 -8.17 18.72 -1.26
N ALA A 113 -6.86 18.42 -1.41
CA ALA A 113 -6.16 18.48 -2.69
C ALA A 113 -6.77 17.51 -3.72
N LEU A 114 -7.02 16.24 -3.33
CA LEU A 114 -7.63 15.23 -4.20
C LEU A 114 -9.08 15.62 -4.57
N ALA A 115 -9.86 16.09 -3.61
CA ALA A 115 -11.23 16.55 -3.85
C ALA A 115 -11.27 17.76 -4.79
N ASN A 116 -10.39 18.75 -4.58
CA ASN A 116 -10.29 19.91 -5.46
C ASN A 116 -9.84 19.52 -6.87
N CYS A 117 -8.94 18.55 -6.98
CA CYS A 117 -8.50 17.98 -8.24
C CYS A 117 -9.67 17.36 -9.02
N ALA A 118 -10.48 16.52 -8.36
CA ALA A 118 -11.66 15.89 -8.95
C ALA A 118 -12.71 16.93 -9.38
N ARG A 119 -12.96 17.97 -8.56
CA ARG A 119 -13.90 19.07 -8.91
C ARG A 119 -13.47 19.83 -10.17
N ARG A 120 -12.18 19.86 -10.50
CA ARG A 120 -11.67 20.43 -11.77
C ARG A 120 -11.85 19.51 -12.98
N GLY A 121 -12.45 18.32 -12.79
CA GLY A 121 -12.68 17.33 -13.85
C GLY A 121 -11.51 16.36 -14.09
N VAL A 122 -10.48 16.39 -13.26
CA VAL A 122 -9.38 15.43 -13.30
C VAL A 122 -9.87 14.07 -12.79
N LYS A 123 -9.45 12.98 -13.43
CA LYS A 123 -9.78 11.62 -12.99
C LYS A 123 -8.93 11.25 -11.78
N VAL A 124 -9.55 11.09 -10.63
CA VAL A 124 -8.85 10.78 -9.36
C VAL A 124 -9.28 9.42 -8.86
N HIS A 125 -8.32 8.47 -8.79
CA HIS A 125 -8.53 7.13 -8.26
C HIS A 125 -7.64 6.93 -7.03
N VAL A 126 -8.25 6.53 -5.94
CA VAL A 126 -7.58 6.31 -4.66
C VAL A 126 -7.79 4.87 -4.20
N LEU A 127 -6.71 4.17 -3.92
CA LEU A 127 -6.73 2.83 -3.33
C LEU A 127 -6.17 2.89 -1.90
N LEU A 128 -7.01 2.58 -0.94
CA LEU A 128 -6.67 2.57 0.48
C LEU A 128 -6.63 1.14 1.00
N ASP A 129 -5.60 0.79 1.77
CA ASP A 129 -5.65 -0.44 2.54
C ASP A 129 -6.74 -0.34 3.62
N TRP A 130 -7.55 -1.38 3.75
CA TRP A 130 -8.68 -1.34 4.67
C TRP A 130 -8.25 -1.20 6.14
N VAL A 131 -7.18 -1.88 6.56
CA VAL A 131 -6.67 -1.81 7.95
C VAL A 131 -5.83 -0.56 8.16
N GLY A 132 -4.93 -0.27 7.25
CA GLY A 132 -4.04 0.90 7.33
C GLY A 132 -4.80 2.23 7.33
N SER A 133 -5.98 2.28 6.69
CA SER A 133 -6.86 3.46 6.67
C SER A 133 -7.97 3.43 7.73
N ALA A 134 -7.95 2.50 8.69
CA ALA A 134 -9.01 2.37 9.69
C ALA A 134 -9.15 3.59 10.63
N LYS A 135 -8.08 4.38 10.78
CA LYS A 135 -8.10 5.64 11.56
C LYS A 135 -8.49 6.87 10.73
N MET A 136 -8.90 6.67 9.48
CA MET A 136 -9.39 7.76 8.64
C MET A 136 -10.86 8.05 8.96
N GLU A 137 -11.18 9.30 9.25
CA GLU A 137 -12.54 9.73 9.51
C GLU A 137 -13.42 9.59 8.27
N GLN A 138 -14.66 9.16 8.49
CA GLN A 138 -15.62 9.00 7.41
C GLN A 138 -15.90 10.34 6.69
N SER A 139 -15.86 11.44 7.39
CA SER A 139 -16.03 12.79 6.86
C SER A 139 -15.05 13.13 5.72
N LEU A 140 -13.77 12.71 5.83
CA LEU A 140 -12.77 12.91 4.77
C LEU A 140 -13.07 12.04 3.55
N LEU A 141 -13.49 10.78 3.78
CA LEU A 141 -13.91 9.89 2.70
C LEU A 141 -15.12 10.44 1.94
N ASP A 142 -16.12 10.91 2.68
CA ASP A 142 -17.33 11.47 2.12
C ASP A 142 -17.02 12.75 1.32
N ALA A 143 -16.16 13.62 1.86
CA ALA A 143 -15.73 14.83 1.17
C ALA A 143 -15.06 14.56 -0.18
N MET A 144 -14.16 13.58 -0.22
CA MET A 144 -13.51 13.15 -1.47
C MET A 144 -14.49 12.49 -2.44
N THR A 145 -15.33 11.56 -1.96
CA THR A 145 -16.30 10.85 -2.80
C THR A 145 -17.34 11.81 -3.38
N ASN A 146 -17.88 12.74 -2.57
CA ASN A 146 -18.82 13.76 -3.02
C ASN A 146 -18.21 14.74 -4.04
N ALA A 147 -16.90 14.90 -4.03
CA ALA A 147 -16.17 15.69 -5.01
C ALA A 147 -15.90 14.93 -6.33
N GLY A 148 -16.20 13.64 -6.40
CA GLY A 148 -15.99 12.81 -7.58
C GLY A 148 -14.70 11.97 -7.57
N VAL A 149 -14.04 11.83 -6.41
CA VAL A 149 -12.90 10.90 -6.26
C VAL A 149 -13.40 9.47 -6.21
N GLU A 150 -12.88 8.61 -7.05
CA GLU A 150 -13.15 7.17 -7.01
C GLU A 150 -12.24 6.51 -5.95
N ILE A 151 -12.85 6.07 -4.84
CA ILE A 151 -12.13 5.43 -3.74
C ILE A 151 -12.45 3.96 -3.70
N ARG A 152 -11.41 3.11 -3.67
CA ARG A 152 -11.52 1.69 -3.42
C ARG A 152 -10.74 1.31 -2.17
N ARG A 153 -11.20 0.27 -1.48
CA ARG A 153 -10.53 -0.29 -0.30
C ARG A 153 -10.00 -1.68 -0.64
N PHE A 154 -8.71 -1.83 -0.55
CA PHE A 154 -8.01 -3.09 -0.78
C PHE A 154 -8.36 -4.09 0.33
N HIS A 155 -8.78 -5.28 -0.08
CA HIS A 155 -9.10 -6.42 0.82
C HIS A 155 -10.01 -6.04 2.00
N ARG A 156 -11.13 -5.39 1.71
CA ARG A 156 -12.20 -5.26 2.70
C ARG A 156 -12.60 -6.66 3.19
N PRO A 157 -12.62 -6.92 4.53
CA PRO A 157 -12.99 -8.22 5.05
C PRO A 157 -14.37 -8.63 4.56
N HIS A 158 -14.42 -9.85 4.02
CA HIS A 158 -15.65 -10.53 3.70
C HIS A 158 -15.56 -11.94 4.30
N TRP A 159 -16.67 -12.49 4.76
CA TRP A 159 -16.69 -13.81 5.41
C TRP A 159 -16.07 -14.93 4.55
N SER A 160 -16.08 -14.79 3.23
CA SER A 160 -15.50 -15.74 2.28
C SER A 160 -14.00 -15.56 2.02
N ASN A 161 -13.36 -14.53 2.58
CA ASN A 161 -11.96 -14.16 2.30
C ASN A 161 -11.13 -14.06 3.58
N ILE A 162 -11.49 -14.81 4.61
CA ILE A 162 -10.80 -14.79 5.92
C ILE A 162 -9.35 -15.25 5.78
N ASP A 163 -9.07 -16.18 4.86
CA ASP A 163 -7.73 -16.67 4.52
C ASP A 163 -6.82 -15.59 3.92
N ARG A 164 -7.40 -14.54 3.32
CA ARG A 164 -6.69 -13.43 2.69
C ARG A 164 -6.64 -12.17 3.55
N MET A 165 -7.13 -12.22 4.77
CA MET A 165 -7.12 -11.06 5.68
C MET A 165 -5.72 -10.53 5.99
N ASN A 166 -4.68 -11.35 5.83
CA ASN A 166 -3.29 -10.92 6.01
C ASN A 166 -2.65 -10.30 4.75
N ASN A 167 -3.30 -10.40 3.59
CA ASN A 167 -2.82 -9.72 2.38
C ASN A 167 -3.14 -8.24 2.45
N ARG A 168 -2.11 -7.40 2.52
CA ARG A 168 -2.20 -5.94 2.61
C ARG A 168 -1.53 -5.33 1.38
N THR A 169 -2.10 -4.23 0.88
CA THR A 169 -1.29 -3.40 0.00
C THR A 169 -0.37 -2.55 0.86
N HIS A 170 0.94 -2.83 0.79
CA HIS A 170 1.94 -2.03 1.50
C HIS A 170 2.63 -1.02 0.56
N ARG A 171 2.09 -0.87 -0.64
CA ARG A 171 2.59 0.10 -1.64
C ARG A 171 2.22 1.52 -1.20
N LYS A 172 3.10 2.47 -1.47
CA LYS A 172 2.87 3.90 -1.39
C LYS A 172 3.21 4.46 -2.75
N LEU A 173 2.20 4.82 -3.50
CA LEU A 173 2.31 5.15 -4.90
C LEU A 173 1.40 6.34 -5.23
N LEU A 174 1.96 7.39 -5.76
CA LEU A 174 1.22 8.51 -6.35
C LEU A 174 1.72 8.70 -7.77
N VAL A 175 0.81 8.69 -8.74
CA VAL A 175 1.14 9.02 -10.13
C VAL A 175 0.21 10.14 -10.58
N VAL A 176 0.80 11.19 -11.13
CA VAL A 176 0.10 12.37 -11.62
C VAL A 176 0.32 12.51 -13.13
N ASP A 177 -0.78 12.54 -13.88
CA ASP A 177 -0.82 12.71 -15.35
C ASP A 177 0.06 11.72 -16.12
N GLY A 178 0.44 10.58 -15.50
CA GLY A 178 1.39 9.62 -16.06
C GLY A 178 2.80 10.19 -16.29
N ARG A 179 3.12 11.34 -15.69
CA ARG A 179 4.38 12.09 -15.89
C ARG A 179 5.25 12.18 -14.66
N VAL A 180 4.64 12.30 -13.50
CA VAL A 180 5.34 12.39 -12.22
C VAL A 180 4.85 11.28 -11.33
N GLY A 181 5.79 10.54 -10.77
CA GLY A 181 5.51 9.47 -9.82
C GLY A 181 6.18 9.72 -8.48
N PHE A 182 5.56 9.26 -7.39
CA PHE A 182 6.14 9.25 -6.06
C PHE A 182 6.00 7.87 -5.45
N THR A 183 7.06 7.39 -4.81
CA THR A 183 7.06 6.12 -4.07
C THR A 183 8.08 6.16 -2.94
N GLY A 184 7.85 5.38 -1.88
CA GLY A 184 8.76 5.30 -0.74
C GLY A 184 8.11 4.75 0.51
N GLY A 185 8.59 5.16 1.69
CA GLY A 185 8.14 4.61 2.95
C GLY A 185 6.96 5.32 3.62
N VAL A 186 6.73 6.61 3.35
CA VAL A 186 5.73 7.39 4.08
C VAL A 186 4.29 6.96 3.82
N GLY A 187 3.49 6.95 4.90
CA GLY A 187 2.04 7.00 4.81
C GLY A 187 1.51 8.43 5.02
N ILE A 188 0.21 8.59 4.92
CA ILE A 188 -0.45 9.88 5.18
C ILE A 188 -0.89 9.91 6.65
N ALA A 189 -0.03 10.39 7.52
CA ALA A 189 -0.31 10.58 8.93
C ALA A 189 0.65 11.58 9.55
N GLN A 190 0.23 12.18 10.67
CA GLN A 190 0.99 13.20 11.40
C GLN A 190 2.39 12.71 11.82
N LEU A 191 2.56 11.42 12.07
CA LEU A 191 3.84 10.81 12.45
C LEU A 191 4.97 11.02 11.44
N TRP A 192 4.65 11.27 10.16
CA TRP A 192 5.64 11.52 9.10
C TRP A 192 5.81 13.00 8.77
N THR A 193 5.15 13.92 9.49
CA THR A 193 5.37 15.37 9.27
C THR A 193 6.69 15.82 9.86
N GLY A 194 7.14 17.02 9.49
CA GLY A 194 8.38 17.60 9.98
C GLY A 194 9.64 16.95 9.42
N HIS A 195 10.73 17.03 10.18
CA HIS A 195 12.07 16.59 9.78
C HIS A 195 12.64 15.49 10.70
N ALA A 196 11.79 14.73 11.38
CA ALA A 196 12.15 13.71 12.37
C ALA A 196 12.88 14.31 13.58
N GLN A 197 12.34 15.40 14.09
CA GLN A 197 12.91 16.23 15.15
C GLN A 197 12.76 15.63 16.56
N ASP A 198 11.86 14.69 16.74
CA ASP A 198 11.53 14.06 18.03
C ASP A 198 10.98 12.63 17.82
N PRO A 199 10.76 11.83 18.88
CA PRO A 199 10.27 10.47 18.80
C PRO A 199 8.85 10.33 18.19
N GLU A 200 8.04 11.38 18.20
CA GLU A 200 6.69 11.42 17.64
C GLU A 200 6.70 11.69 16.13
N HIS A 201 7.84 12.10 15.56
CA HIS A 201 8.02 12.36 14.13
C HIS A 201 9.01 11.39 13.50
N TRP A 202 8.50 10.53 12.63
CA TRP A 202 9.27 9.44 12.05
C TRP A 202 10.13 9.91 10.87
N ARG A 203 11.36 9.41 10.85
CA ARG A 203 12.26 9.56 9.71
C ARG A 203 11.87 8.61 8.60
N ASP A 204 11.81 9.13 7.37
CA ASP A 204 11.55 8.30 6.20
C ASP A 204 12.16 8.89 4.94
N SER A 205 12.19 8.09 3.88
CA SER A 205 12.65 8.47 2.55
C SER A 205 11.59 8.17 1.51
N HIS A 206 11.43 9.10 0.58
CA HIS A 206 10.52 8.99 -0.55
C HIS A 206 11.25 9.43 -1.82
N PHE A 207 10.75 9.04 -2.97
CA PHE A 207 11.36 9.35 -4.25
C PHE A 207 10.32 9.96 -5.16
N GLN A 208 10.69 11.06 -5.79
CA GLN A 208 9.96 11.61 -6.93
C GLN A 208 10.65 11.13 -8.20
N LEU A 209 9.86 10.63 -9.15
CA LEU A 209 10.33 10.12 -10.42
C LEU A 209 9.68 10.89 -11.57
N THR A 210 10.47 11.12 -12.63
CA THR A 210 9.99 11.54 -13.92
C THR A 210 10.60 10.65 -15.02
N GLY A 211 9.98 10.61 -16.20
CA GLY A 211 10.44 9.77 -17.30
C GLY A 211 9.66 8.47 -17.47
N PRO A 212 10.13 7.55 -18.34
CA PRO A 212 9.39 6.35 -18.74
C PRO A 212 9.00 5.39 -17.61
N ALA A 213 9.78 5.35 -16.52
CA ALA A 213 9.45 4.49 -15.35
C ALA A 213 8.12 4.86 -14.70
N VAL A 214 7.62 6.09 -14.87
CA VAL A 214 6.31 6.51 -14.36
C VAL A 214 5.18 5.69 -14.99
N ALA A 215 5.32 5.28 -16.25
CA ALA A 215 4.35 4.39 -16.89
C ALA A 215 4.33 3.00 -16.22
N GLN A 216 5.48 2.49 -15.78
CA GLN A 216 5.55 1.23 -15.02
C GLN A 216 4.90 1.37 -13.63
N MET A 217 5.09 2.53 -12.98
CA MET A 217 4.39 2.84 -11.73
C MET A 217 2.87 2.87 -11.93
N GLN A 218 2.40 3.47 -13.02
CA GLN A 218 0.98 3.48 -13.37
C GLN A 218 0.45 2.05 -13.62
N ALA A 219 1.21 1.22 -14.35
CA ALA A 219 0.84 -0.18 -14.58
C ALA A 219 0.73 -0.95 -13.26
N THR A 220 1.68 -0.75 -12.34
CA THR A 220 1.65 -1.35 -11.00
C THR A 220 0.40 -0.97 -10.18
N PHE A 221 -0.08 0.28 -10.31
CA PHE A 221 -1.35 0.68 -9.70
C PHE A 221 -2.55 -0.08 -10.32
N MET A 222 -2.53 -0.31 -11.62
CA MET A 222 -3.64 -0.97 -12.35
C MET A 222 -3.75 -2.48 -12.10
N GLU A 223 -2.75 -3.10 -11.45
CA GLU A 223 -2.76 -4.52 -11.06
C GLU A 223 -3.68 -4.83 -9.87
N ASN A 224 -4.21 -3.81 -9.15
CA ASN A 224 -5.05 -3.96 -7.95
C ASN A 224 -6.56 -3.81 -8.28
#